data_63ba29cfc9982fedc31dbf3e67001367
#
_entry.id   63ba29cfc9982fedc31dbf3e67001367
#
_cell.length_a   1.000
_cell.length_b   1.000
_cell.length_c   1.000
_cell.angle_alpha   90.00
_cell.angle_beta   90.00
_cell.angle_gamma   90.00
#
_symmetry.space_group_name_H-M   'P 1'
#
loop_
_entity.id
_entity.type
_entity.pdbx_description
1 polymer ?
#
loop_
_entity_poly.entity_id
_entity_poly.type
_entity_poly.pdbx_seq_one_letter_code
_entity_poly.pdbx_strand_id
1 'polypeptide(L)'
;MNFKDLQLNKPILRAIAEMGYERPTLVQEKAVPLILEKKDLIVSAQTGTGKTAAFALPILQLLFDRQDAPKKGKKIRALVVSPTRELAIQIEENFKSYAQFTNLRTALVFGGTSIEPQKELLEKGVDILIATPGRLLDLHKQELVNLDFVETFVLDE
;
A
#
# COMPACT_ATOMS: atom_id res chain seq x y z
N MET A 1 -10.91 -3.73 21.60
CA MET A 1 -9.83 -4.26 20.74
C MET A 1 -8.73 -3.22 20.61
N ASN A 2 -7.49 -3.63 20.57
CA ASN A 2 -6.36 -2.76 20.28
C ASN A 2 -5.57 -3.30 19.09
N PHE A 3 -4.60 -2.53 18.59
CA PHE A 3 -3.86 -2.95 17.39
C PHE A 3 -3.07 -4.24 17.56
N LYS A 4 -2.67 -4.57 18.78
CA LYS A 4 -1.95 -5.82 19.08
C LYS A 4 -2.83 -7.05 18.81
N ASP A 5 -4.14 -6.90 18.93
CA ASP A 5 -5.09 -7.99 18.68
C ASP A 5 -5.30 -8.27 17.19
N LEU A 6 -4.79 -7.41 16.31
CA LEU A 6 -4.93 -7.54 14.86
C LEU A 6 -3.80 -8.37 14.21
N GLN A 7 -2.94 -8.99 15.01
CA GLN A 7 -1.85 -9.85 14.53
C GLN A 7 -0.82 -9.12 13.65
N LEU A 8 -0.61 -7.85 13.91
CA LEU A 8 0.42 -7.05 13.23
C LEU A 8 1.78 -7.27 13.89
N ASN A 9 2.85 -7.24 13.10
CA ASN A 9 4.20 -7.43 13.62
C ASN A 9 4.71 -6.18 14.35
N LYS A 10 5.83 -6.36 15.07
CA LYS A 10 6.40 -5.30 15.89
C LYS A 10 6.77 -4.03 15.13
N PRO A 11 7.42 -4.08 13.94
CA PRO A 11 7.74 -2.87 13.20
C PRO A 11 6.51 -2.05 12.81
N ILE A 12 5.42 -2.69 12.43
CA ILE A 12 4.18 -2.01 12.08
C ILE A 12 3.52 -1.43 13.33
N LEU A 13 3.45 -2.21 14.42
CA LEU A 13 2.91 -1.73 15.69
C LEU A 13 3.69 -0.52 16.21
N ARG A 14 5.00 -0.52 16.08
CA ARG A 14 5.84 0.60 16.46
C ARG A 14 5.51 1.85 15.64
N ALA A 15 5.35 1.71 14.33
CA ALA A 15 5.02 2.83 13.44
C ALA A 15 3.69 3.47 13.83
N ILE A 16 2.64 2.68 14.03
CA ILE A 16 1.32 3.22 14.38
C ILE A 16 1.30 3.82 15.78
N ALA A 17 2.08 3.28 16.72
CA ALA A 17 2.22 3.88 18.05
C ALA A 17 2.89 5.25 17.97
N GLU A 18 3.95 5.40 17.19
CA GLU A 18 4.62 6.68 16.98
C GLU A 18 3.74 7.71 16.25
N MET A 19 2.78 7.26 15.45
CA MET A 19 1.80 8.12 14.80
C MET A 19 0.65 8.52 15.75
N GLY A 20 0.65 8.03 16.99
CA GLY A 20 -0.38 8.34 17.97
C GLY A 20 -1.67 7.54 17.83
N TYR A 21 -1.65 6.43 17.10
CA TYR A 21 -2.82 5.57 16.95
C TYR A 21 -2.93 4.67 18.17
N GLU A 22 -3.96 4.88 18.95
CA GLU A 22 -4.18 4.11 20.19
C GLU A 22 -5.06 2.89 19.98
N ARG A 23 -6.14 3.05 19.24
CA ARG A 23 -7.12 1.99 19.00
C ARG A 23 -7.53 1.95 17.53
N PRO A 24 -7.76 0.76 16.98
CA PRO A 24 -8.28 0.66 15.63
C PRO A 24 -9.71 1.20 15.55
N THR A 25 -10.03 1.77 14.39
CA THR A 25 -11.40 2.16 14.07
C THR A 25 -12.23 0.93 13.73
N LEU A 26 -13.55 1.08 13.68
CA LEU A 26 -14.45 -0.04 13.35
C LEU A 26 -14.12 -0.66 11.99
N VAL A 27 -13.82 0.17 10.98
CA VAL A 27 -13.48 -0.34 9.65
C VAL A 27 -12.16 -1.11 9.68
N GLN A 28 -11.20 -0.67 10.48
CA GLN A 28 -9.93 -1.37 10.67
C GLN A 28 -10.13 -2.71 11.37
N GLU A 29 -10.91 -2.75 12.44
CA GLU A 29 -11.21 -3.99 13.16
C GLU A 29 -11.83 -5.05 12.25
N LYS A 30 -12.71 -4.64 11.36
CA LYS A 30 -13.43 -5.55 10.47
C LYS A 30 -12.61 -5.95 9.25
N ALA A 31 -11.89 -5.03 8.63
CA ALA A 31 -11.20 -5.27 7.37
C ALA A 31 -9.84 -5.94 7.54
N VAL A 32 -9.05 -5.52 8.52
CA VAL A 32 -7.68 -6.04 8.69
C VAL A 32 -7.64 -7.56 8.79
N PRO A 33 -8.43 -8.22 9.66
CA PRO A 33 -8.38 -9.68 9.76
C PRO A 33 -8.73 -10.38 8.44
N LEU A 34 -9.72 -9.87 7.72
CA LEU A 34 -10.17 -10.47 6.46
C LEU A 34 -9.11 -10.36 5.37
N ILE A 35 -8.41 -9.23 5.30
CA ILE A 35 -7.33 -9.05 4.34
C ILE A 35 -6.14 -9.95 4.69
N LEU A 36 -5.81 -10.11 5.97
CA LEU A 36 -4.77 -11.03 6.42
C LEU A 36 -5.10 -12.48 6.07
N GLU A 37 -6.38 -12.84 6.03
CA GLU A 37 -6.86 -14.13 5.56
C GLU A 37 -6.89 -14.23 4.02
N LYS A 38 -6.47 -13.18 3.31
CA LYS A 38 -6.42 -13.08 1.85
C LYS A 38 -7.79 -13.17 1.18
N LYS A 39 -8.81 -12.64 1.84
CA LYS A 39 -10.17 -12.56 1.31
C LYS A 39 -10.34 -11.28 0.51
N ASP A 40 -11.13 -11.36 -0.55
CA ASP A 40 -11.54 -10.19 -1.32
C ASP A 40 -12.63 -9.44 -0.58
N LEU A 41 -12.54 -8.12 -0.54
CA LEU A 41 -13.47 -7.27 0.18
C LEU A 41 -13.96 -6.10 -0.67
N ILE A 42 -15.20 -5.71 -0.42
CA ILE A 42 -15.71 -4.38 -0.77
C ILE A 42 -15.98 -3.68 0.55
N VAL A 43 -15.33 -2.54 0.75
CA VAL A 43 -15.46 -1.77 1.99
C VAL A 43 -16.07 -0.41 1.68
N SER A 44 -17.19 -0.11 2.32
CA SER A 44 -17.82 1.20 2.24
C SER A 44 -17.67 1.88 3.59
N ALA A 45 -17.01 3.03 3.61
CA ALA A 45 -16.80 3.81 4.81
C ALA A 45 -16.63 5.29 4.43
N GLN A 46 -17.06 6.15 5.32
CA GLN A 46 -16.93 7.60 5.12
C GLN A 46 -15.48 8.05 5.20
N THR A 47 -15.18 9.20 4.59
CA THR A 47 -13.88 9.86 4.70
C THR A 47 -13.53 10.11 6.18
N GLY A 48 -12.28 9.87 6.56
CA GLY A 48 -11.82 10.09 7.92
C GLY A 48 -12.09 8.95 8.89
N THR A 49 -12.56 7.79 8.40
CA THR A 49 -12.84 6.61 9.25
C THR A 49 -11.67 5.64 9.34
N GLY A 50 -10.52 5.97 8.73
CA GLY A 50 -9.34 5.12 8.79
C GLY A 50 -9.30 4.03 7.72
N LYS A 51 -9.96 4.23 6.57
CA LYS A 51 -9.94 3.26 5.46
C LYS A 51 -8.52 2.96 4.97
N THR A 52 -7.68 3.98 4.84
CA THR A 52 -6.33 3.77 4.31
C THR A 52 -5.54 2.79 5.18
N ALA A 53 -5.54 2.97 6.50
CA ALA A 53 -4.90 2.03 7.40
C ALA A 53 -5.55 0.65 7.35
N ALA A 54 -6.85 0.59 7.12
CA ALA A 54 -7.59 -0.67 7.07
C ALA A 54 -7.08 -1.60 5.96
N PHE A 55 -6.60 -1.06 4.83
CA PHE A 55 -5.97 -1.89 3.79
C PHE A 55 -4.44 -1.82 3.84
N ALA A 56 -3.84 -0.69 4.20
CA ALA A 56 -2.39 -0.54 4.20
C ALA A 56 -1.69 -1.43 5.23
N LEU A 57 -2.19 -1.46 6.45
CA LEU A 57 -1.57 -2.24 7.52
C LEU A 57 -1.52 -3.74 7.21
N PRO A 58 -2.62 -4.39 6.81
CA PRO A 58 -2.55 -5.81 6.47
C PRO A 58 -1.74 -6.09 5.20
N ILE A 59 -1.76 -5.22 4.21
CA ILE A 59 -0.91 -5.37 3.02
C ILE A 59 0.57 -5.37 3.43
N LEU A 60 0.99 -4.41 4.24
CA LEU A 60 2.37 -4.35 4.72
C LEU A 60 2.73 -5.59 5.53
N GLN A 61 1.82 -6.08 6.37
CA GLN A 61 2.02 -7.30 7.14
C GLN A 61 2.25 -8.51 6.23
N LEU A 62 1.41 -8.69 5.22
CA LEU A 62 1.52 -9.81 4.28
C LEU A 62 2.84 -9.75 3.49
N LEU A 63 3.24 -8.57 3.05
CA LEU A 63 4.48 -8.39 2.30
C LEU A 63 5.71 -8.59 3.19
N PHE A 64 5.64 -8.14 4.44
CA PHE A 64 6.70 -8.32 5.42
C PHE A 64 6.92 -9.80 5.75
N ASP A 65 5.84 -10.57 5.92
CA ASP A 65 5.91 -11.99 6.28
C ASP A 65 6.48 -12.86 5.15
N ARG A 66 6.41 -12.39 3.90
CA ARG A 66 6.90 -13.13 2.74
C ARG A 66 8.35 -12.74 2.42
N GLN A 67 9.25 -13.13 3.30
CA GLN A 67 10.69 -12.87 3.11
C GLN A 67 11.34 -13.75 2.03
N ASP A 68 10.65 -14.81 1.62
CA ASP A 68 11.04 -15.66 0.50
C ASP A 68 10.73 -15.03 -0.87
N ALA A 69 9.98 -13.94 -0.87
CA ALA A 69 9.71 -13.19 -2.09
C ALA A 69 11.05 -12.70 -2.71
N PRO A 70 11.11 -12.58 -4.04
CA PRO A 70 12.35 -12.23 -4.72
C PRO A 70 13.00 -11.02 -4.09
N LYS A 71 14.22 -11.21 -3.63
CA LYS A 71 14.99 -10.14 -3.00
C LYS A 71 15.16 -9.01 -3.99
N LYS A 72 14.98 -7.79 -3.48
CA LYS A 72 15.18 -6.55 -4.21
C LYS A 72 14.09 -6.28 -5.23
N GLY A 73 13.11 -5.66 -4.75
CA GLY A 73 12.18 -4.71 -5.25
C GLY A 73 12.04 -4.44 -6.73
N LYS A 74 12.36 -5.34 -7.62
CA LYS A 74 12.01 -5.20 -9.02
C LYS A 74 10.61 -5.73 -9.32
N LYS A 75 9.95 -6.31 -8.31
CA LYS A 75 8.65 -6.94 -8.47
C LYS A 75 7.64 -6.27 -7.58
N ILE A 76 6.74 -5.53 -8.19
CA ILE A 76 5.61 -4.92 -7.51
C ILE A 76 4.70 -6.03 -7.01
N ARG A 77 4.46 -6.07 -5.70
CA ARG A 77 3.64 -7.10 -5.05
C ARG A 77 2.30 -6.57 -4.59
N ALA A 78 2.17 -5.27 -4.44
CA ALA A 78 0.90 -4.62 -4.12
C ALA A 78 0.70 -3.40 -5.03
N LEU A 79 -0.52 -3.24 -5.51
CA LEU A 79 -0.90 -2.12 -6.37
C LEU A 79 -2.12 -1.44 -5.76
N VAL A 80 -2.03 -0.13 -5.56
CA VAL A 80 -3.14 0.71 -5.10
C VAL A 80 -3.43 1.74 -6.18
N VAL A 81 -4.65 1.74 -6.68
CA VAL A 81 -5.09 2.72 -7.68
C VAL A 81 -6.07 3.68 -7.03
N SER A 82 -5.82 4.97 -7.19
CA SER A 82 -6.66 6.04 -6.67
C SER A 82 -7.01 7.00 -7.81
N PRO A 83 -8.24 7.53 -7.86
CA PRO A 83 -8.69 8.30 -9.02
C PRO A 83 -8.04 9.67 -9.15
N THR A 84 -7.54 10.25 -8.06
CA THR A 84 -6.96 11.58 -8.07
C THR A 84 -5.52 11.57 -7.58
N ARG A 85 -4.73 12.53 -8.09
CA ARG A 85 -3.36 12.76 -7.67
C ARG A 85 -3.27 13.05 -6.16
N GLU A 86 -4.17 13.88 -5.63
CA GLU A 86 -4.16 14.28 -4.23
C GLU A 86 -4.37 13.10 -3.29
N LEU A 87 -5.34 12.23 -3.61
CA LEU A 87 -5.59 11.01 -2.84
C LEU A 87 -4.41 10.05 -2.93
N ALA A 88 -3.85 9.88 -4.11
CA ALA A 88 -2.69 9.00 -4.30
C ALA A 88 -1.49 9.46 -3.47
N ILE A 89 -1.24 10.77 -3.39
CA ILE A 89 -0.18 11.34 -2.56
C ILE A 89 -0.42 11.02 -1.08
N GLN A 90 -1.64 11.22 -0.60
CA GLN A 90 -2.00 10.92 0.80
C GLN A 90 -1.81 9.44 1.14
N ILE A 91 -2.22 8.56 0.23
CA ILE A 91 -2.07 7.12 0.42
C ILE A 91 -0.58 6.74 0.52
N GLU A 92 0.26 7.29 -0.36
CA GLU A 92 1.69 7.02 -0.31
C GLU A 92 2.31 7.49 1.00
N GLU A 93 1.99 8.70 1.44
CA GLU A 93 2.50 9.23 2.70
C GLU A 93 2.13 8.31 3.87
N ASN A 94 0.91 7.81 3.89
CA ASN A 94 0.47 6.87 4.92
C ASN A 94 1.23 5.55 4.84
N PHE A 95 1.39 4.96 3.65
CA PHE A 95 2.17 3.74 3.49
C PHE A 95 3.62 3.92 3.97
N LYS A 96 4.25 5.02 3.62
CA LYS A 96 5.62 5.32 4.07
C LYS A 96 5.70 5.41 5.60
N SER A 97 4.74 6.05 6.21
CA SER A 97 4.70 6.19 7.67
C SER A 97 4.51 4.84 8.35
N TYR A 98 3.59 4.02 7.87
CA TYR A 98 3.36 2.69 8.43
C TYR A 98 4.53 1.74 8.19
N ALA A 99 5.26 1.91 7.10
CA ALA A 99 6.37 1.04 6.71
C ALA A 99 7.74 1.52 7.20
N GLN A 100 7.81 2.60 7.97
CA GLN A 100 9.07 3.27 8.30
C GLN A 100 10.10 2.41 9.02
N PHE A 101 9.68 1.35 9.70
CA PHE A 101 10.57 0.41 10.40
C PHE A 101 10.70 -0.92 9.66
N THR A 102 10.31 -0.94 8.39
CA THR A 102 10.46 -2.10 7.49
C THR A 102 11.39 -1.72 6.34
N ASN A 103 11.78 -2.71 5.55
CA ASN A 103 12.56 -2.50 4.33
C ASN A 103 11.67 -2.43 3.08
N LEU A 104 10.36 -2.34 3.27
CA LEU A 104 9.41 -2.27 2.16
C LEU A 104 9.47 -0.90 1.50
N ARG A 105 9.49 -0.90 0.17
CA ARG A 105 9.61 0.32 -0.64
C ARG A 105 8.30 0.64 -1.34
N THR A 106 7.92 1.91 -1.28
CA THR A 106 6.74 2.43 -1.96
C THR A 106 7.15 3.38 -3.06
N ALA A 107 6.35 3.43 -4.10
CA ALA A 107 6.49 4.46 -5.13
C ALA A 107 5.11 4.99 -5.52
N LEU A 108 5.09 6.24 -5.95
CA LEU A 108 3.90 6.94 -6.41
C LEU A 108 4.10 7.37 -7.85
N VAL A 109 3.15 7.02 -8.70
CA VAL A 109 3.13 7.47 -10.10
C VAL A 109 1.81 8.15 -10.41
N PHE A 110 1.88 9.30 -11.04
CA PHE A 110 0.69 10.09 -11.41
C PHE A 110 0.96 10.95 -12.64
N GLY A 111 -0.09 11.33 -13.33
CA GLY A 111 -0.02 12.15 -14.53
C GLY A 111 0.17 13.63 -14.26
N GLY A 112 0.36 14.41 -15.32
CA GLY A 112 0.53 15.86 -15.24
C GLY A 112 1.94 16.31 -14.88
N THR A 113 2.92 15.41 -14.87
CA THR A 113 4.32 15.69 -14.61
C THR A 113 5.22 14.79 -15.46
N SER A 114 6.53 15.00 -15.44
CA SER A 114 7.46 14.18 -16.20
C SER A 114 7.41 12.71 -15.78
N ILE A 115 7.46 11.83 -16.77
CA ILE A 115 7.49 10.38 -16.56
C ILE A 115 8.87 9.88 -16.13
N GLU A 116 9.95 10.58 -16.46
CA GLU A 116 11.32 10.10 -16.25
C GLU A 116 11.67 9.80 -14.80
N PRO A 117 11.37 10.69 -13.81
CA PRO A 117 11.65 10.35 -12.40
C PRO A 117 10.86 9.12 -11.92
N GLN A 118 9.64 8.93 -12.43
CA GLN A 118 8.80 7.80 -12.07
C GLN A 118 9.35 6.49 -12.65
N LYS A 119 9.83 6.55 -13.89
CA LYS A 119 10.51 5.43 -14.52
C LYS A 119 11.75 5.00 -13.74
N GLU A 120 12.56 5.96 -13.30
CA GLU A 120 13.74 5.68 -12.47
C GLU A 120 13.38 5.00 -11.16
N LEU A 121 12.32 5.44 -10.49
CA LEU A 121 11.83 4.81 -9.27
C LEU A 121 11.45 3.34 -9.50
N LEU A 122 10.77 3.06 -10.59
CA LEU A 122 10.36 1.69 -10.93
C LEU A 122 11.59 0.82 -11.25
N GLU A 123 12.59 1.37 -11.92
CA GLU A 123 13.83 0.65 -12.23
C GLU A 123 14.62 0.27 -10.98
N LYS A 124 14.60 1.13 -9.95
CA LYS A 124 15.26 0.85 -8.66
C LYS A 124 14.58 -0.27 -7.88
N GLY A 125 13.32 -0.49 -8.14
CA GLY A 125 12.53 -1.52 -7.49
C GLY A 125 11.58 -0.99 -6.43
N VAL A 126 10.38 -1.55 -6.41
CA VAL A 126 9.26 -1.13 -5.59
C VAL A 126 8.47 -2.34 -5.16
N ASP A 127 8.07 -2.39 -3.90
CA ASP A 127 7.19 -3.43 -3.37
C ASP A 127 5.72 -3.04 -3.50
N ILE A 128 5.42 -1.79 -3.24
CA ILE A 128 4.05 -1.25 -3.27
C ILE A 128 4.02 -0.07 -4.23
N LEU A 129 3.19 -0.17 -5.27
CA LEU A 129 2.97 0.91 -6.22
C LEU A 129 1.62 1.56 -5.96
N ILE A 130 1.63 2.87 -5.74
CA ILE A 130 0.42 3.68 -5.67
C ILE A 130 0.36 4.49 -6.97
N ALA A 131 -0.79 4.47 -7.65
CA ALA A 131 -0.88 5.04 -8.98
C ALA A 131 -2.23 5.70 -9.23
N THR A 132 -2.21 6.75 -10.06
CA THR A 132 -3.44 7.20 -10.74
C THR A 132 -3.62 6.39 -12.04
N PRO A 133 -4.88 6.16 -12.47
CA PRO A 133 -5.14 5.24 -13.58
C PRO A 133 -4.46 5.60 -14.91
N GLY A 134 -4.50 6.87 -15.29
CA GLY A 134 -3.94 7.31 -16.58
C GLY A 134 -2.45 7.07 -16.70
N ARG A 135 -1.68 7.44 -15.68
CA ARG A 135 -0.22 7.23 -15.67
C ARG A 135 0.13 5.75 -15.58
N LEU A 136 -0.64 4.97 -14.82
CA LEU A 136 -0.42 3.53 -14.75
C LEU A 136 -0.59 2.88 -16.13
N LEU A 137 -1.65 3.23 -16.85
CA LEU A 137 -1.88 2.72 -18.21
C LEU A 137 -0.77 3.15 -19.16
N ASP A 138 -0.32 4.38 -19.07
CA ASP A 138 0.77 4.91 -19.88
C ASP A 138 2.07 4.12 -19.66
N LEU A 139 2.44 3.90 -18.40
CA LEU A 139 3.61 3.09 -18.04
C LEU A 139 3.48 1.65 -18.52
N HIS A 140 2.29 1.08 -18.41
CA HIS A 140 2.02 -0.28 -18.87
C HIS A 140 2.16 -0.40 -20.39
N LYS A 141 1.61 0.56 -21.15
CA LYS A 141 1.70 0.57 -22.61
C LYS A 141 3.14 0.70 -23.11
N GLN A 142 3.98 1.41 -22.36
CA GLN A 142 5.40 1.58 -22.68
C GLN A 142 6.28 0.44 -22.12
N GLU A 143 5.67 -0.57 -21.52
CA GLU A 143 6.36 -1.71 -20.91
C GLU A 143 7.36 -1.30 -19.82
N LEU A 144 7.06 -0.19 -19.10
CA LEU A 144 7.89 0.34 -18.03
C LEU A 144 7.47 -0.15 -16.63
N VAL A 145 6.38 -0.87 -16.54
CA VAL A 145 5.86 -1.44 -15.30
C VAL A 145 5.50 -2.91 -15.52
N ASN A 146 5.87 -3.75 -14.55
CA ASN A 146 5.54 -5.18 -14.57
C ASN A 146 4.61 -5.47 -13.40
N LEU A 147 3.39 -5.89 -13.70
CA LEU A 147 2.35 -6.19 -12.72
C LEU A 147 2.12 -7.69 -12.52
N ASP A 148 2.96 -8.54 -13.11
CA ASP A 148 2.78 -9.99 -13.09
C ASP A 148 2.89 -10.60 -11.69
N PHE A 149 3.54 -9.89 -10.76
CA PHE A 149 3.78 -10.39 -9.40
C PHE A 149 2.87 -9.75 -8.36
N VAL A 150 1.87 -8.97 -8.78
CA VAL A 150 0.93 -8.32 -7.87
C VAL A 150 0.08 -9.40 -7.17
N GLU A 151 0.16 -9.40 -5.85
CA GLU A 151 -0.58 -10.32 -4.99
C GLU A 151 -1.84 -9.67 -4.42
N THR A 152 -1.79 -8.35 -4.25
CA THR A 152 -2.89 -7.57 -3.68
C THR A 152 -3.14 -6.33 -4.52
N PHE A 153 -4.38 -6.11 -4.87
CA PHE A 153 -4.83 -4.95 -5.63
C PHE A 153 -5.89 -4.20 -4.83
N VAL A 154 -5.74 -2.88 -4.73
CA VAL A 154 -6.72 -2.01 -4.09
C VAL A 154 -7.19 -0.97 -5.10
N LEU A 155 -8.50 -0.87 -5.26
CA LEU A 155 -9.12 0.20 -6.01
C LEU A 155 -9.82 1.10 -5.00
N ASP A 156 -9.26 2.28 -4.73
CA ASP A 156 -9.79 3.23 -3.76
C ASP A 156 -10.67 4.24 -4.48
N GLU A 157 -11.89 4.33 -4.03
CA GLU A 157 -12.96 5.14 -4.62
C GLU A 157 -13.50 4.50 -5.93
#